data_5ef33206abe6cbdb30b229188545ec73
#
_entry.id   5ef33206abe6cbdb30b229188545ec73
#
_cell.length_a   1.000
_cell.length_b   1.000
_cell.length_c   1.000
_cell.angle_alpha   90.00
_cell.angle_beta   90.00
_cell.angle_gamma   90.00
#
_symmetry.space_group_name_H-M   'P 1'
#
loop_
_entity.id
_entity.type
_entity.pdbx_description
1 polymer ?
#
loop_
_entity_poly.entity_id
_entity_poly.type
_entity_poly.pdbx_seq_one_letter_code
_entity_poly.pdbx_strand_id
1 'polypeptide(L)'
;MNKKAIAISSVIIILCGAAVGLWYNYQHTTEQTESPSPAATMSDAAKFKSEYPRVAADNRFVYASDSEVMRIFDNGSGVVFLGFPQCPWCQHLSEYVDQAARAEGIDKIYYLNIRDARASNNEVYQKLVKKLEPYLDKDDNGKPRIFVPDVSIVKNGKIIGRYKEESTGDDNITPDKYWTTERIERALSQLRGFMRQLKG
;
A
#
# COMPACT_ATOMS: atom_id res chain seq x y z
N MET A 1 -10.03 -79.25 -26.61
CA MET A 1 -9.61 -78.07 -25.80
C MET A 1 -10.49 -77.97 -24.57
N ASN A 2 -9.87 -78.05 -23.39
CA ASN A 2 -10.59 -78.30 -22.13
C ASN A 2 -11.26 -76.98 -21.65
N LYS A 3 -12.58 -76.97 -21.53
CA LYS A 3 -13.36 -75.81 -21.05
C LYS A 3 -12.89 -75.26 -19.70
N LYS A 4 -12.22 -76.07 -18.85
CA LYS A 4 -11.63 -75.69 -17.57
C LYS A 4 -10.38 -74.81 -17.73
N ALA A 5 -9.57 -74.95 -18.78
CA ALA A 5 -8.38 -74.17 -19.04
C ALA A 5 -8.73 -72.76 -19.50
N ILE A 6 -9.83 -72.60 -20.25
CA ILE A 6 -10.28 -71.23 -20.70
C ILE A 6 -10.86 -70.45 -19.56
N ALA A 7 -11.55 -71.03 -18.58
CA ALA A 7 -12.10 -70.33 -17.42
C ALA A 7 -11.02 -69.86 -16.47
N ILE A 8 -9.93 -70.60 -16.27
CA ILE A 8 -8.78 -70.12 -15.38
C ILE A 8 -8.03 -68.99 -16.02
N SER A 9 -7.83 -69.02 -17.35
CA SER A 9 -7.13 -67.90 -18.05
C SER A 9 -7.90 -66.60 -17.99
N SER A 10 -9.24 -66.64 -18.09
CA SER A 10 -10.09 -65.46 -18.03
C SER A 10 -10.12 -64.81 -16.64
N VAL A 11 -10.10 -65.61 -15.57
CA VAL A 11 -10.07 -65.13 -14.18
C VAL A 11 -8.73 -64.46 -13.84
N ILE A 12 -7.60 -64.98 -14.32
CA ILE A 12 -6.27 -64.41 -14.11
C ILE A 12 -6.13 -63.07 -14.81
N ILE A 13 -6.66 -62.91 -16.02
CA ILE A 13 -6.60 -61.63 -16.75
C ILE A 13 -7.42 -60.56 -16.06
N ILE A 14 -8.58 -60.87 -15.50
CA ILE A 14 -9.43 -59.92 -14.75
C ILE A 14 -8.76 -59.50 -13.45
N LEU A 15 -8.13 -60.43 -12.73
CA LEU A 15 -7.42 -60.11 -11.47
C LEU A 15 -6.16 -59.25 -11.72
N CYS A 16 -5.41 -59.53 -12.78
CA CYS A 16 -4.25 -58.69 -13.15
C CYS A 16 -4.67 -57.30 -13.61
N GLY A 17 -5.76 -57.14 -14.34
CA GLY A 17 -6.30 -55.87 -14.77
C GLY A 17 -6.77 -54.99 -13.58
N ALA A 18 -7.42 -55.62 -12.60
CA ALA A 18 -7.85 -54.95 -11.39
C ALA A 18 -6.65 -54.50 -10.52
N ALA A 19 -5.60 -55.33 -10.41
CA ALA A 19 -4.40 -54.98 -9.66
C ALA A 19 -3.61 -53.84 -10.31
N VAL A 20 -3.48 -53.81 -11.64
CA VAL A 20 -2.83 -52.73 -12.38
C VAL A 20 -3.65 -51.45 -12.29
N GLY A 21 -4.97 -51.51 -12.37
CA GLY A 21 -5.84 -50.34 -12.23
C GLY A 21 -5.78 -49.74 -10.83
N LEU A 22 -5.75 -50.57 -9.79
CA LEU A 22 -5.58 -50.11 -8.38
C LEU A 22 -4.19 -49.50 -8.14
N TRP A 23 -3.15 -50.12 -8.71
CA TRP A 23 -1.77 -49.61 -8.60
C TRP A 23 -1.60 -48.26 -9.35
N TYR A 24 -2.19 -48.14 -10.56
CA TYR A 24 -2.22 -46.93 -11.32
C TYR A 24 -2.96 -45.81 -10.57
N ASN A 25 -4.12 -46.11 -10.01
CA ASN A 25 -4.90 -45.16 -9.21
C ASN A 25 -4.17 -44.76 -7.92
N TYR A 26 -3.49 -45.72 -7.26
CA TYR A 26 -2.68 -45.42 -6.07
C TYR A 26 -1.51 -44.50 -6.39
N GLN A 27 -0.81 -44.67 -7.50
CA GLN A 27 0.27 -43.79 -7.93
C GLN A 27 -0.22 -42.37 -8.30
N HIS A 28 -1.41 -42.26 -8.90
CA HIS A 28 -1.98 -40.96 -9.25
C HIS A 28 -2.70 -40.24 -8.08
N THR A 29 -2.98 -40.96 -7.00
CA THR A 29 -3.62 -40.35 -5.81
C THR A 29 -2.59 -39.86 -4.78
N THR A 30 -1.33 -40.27 -4.89
CA THR A 30 -0.27 -39.90 -3.93
C THR A 30 0.62 -38.73 -4.38
N GLU A 31 0.38 -38.10 -5.55
CA GLU A 31 1.09 -36.90 -6.00
C GLU A 31 0.20 -35.65 -6.06
N GLN A 32 -0.72 -35.48 -5.11
CA GLN A 32 -1.06 -34.15 -4.67
C GLN A 32 -0.13 -33.81 -3.50
N THR A 33 1.14 -33.65 -3.80
CA THR A 33 2.00 -32.81 -2.99
C THR A 33 1.38 -31.43 -3.07
N GLU A 34 0.69 -30.99 -2.01
CA GLU A 34 0.40 -29.58 -1.80
C GLU A 34 1.72 -28.87 -1.96
N SER A 35 1.90 -28.23 -3.10
CA SER A 35 2.94 -27.22 -3.30
C SER A 35 2.73 -26.25 -2.14
N PRO A 36 3.76 -25.94 -1.30
CA PRO A 36 3.56 -24.98 -0.24
C PRO A 36 3.01 -23.72 -0.89
N SER A 37 1.79 -23.37 -0.51
CA SER A 37 1.14 -22.13 -0.94
C SER A 37 2.19 -21.03 -0.74
N PRO A 38 2.55 -20.24 -1.76
CA PRO A 38 3.52 -19.16 -1.56
C PRO A 38 3.00 -18.39 -0.37
N ALA A 39 3.83 -18.24 0.66
CA ALA A 39 3.48 -17.55 1.89
C ALA A 39 2.74 -16.28 1.48
N ALA A 40 1.47 -16.17 1.84
CA ALA A 40 0.59 -15.12 1.33
C ALA A 40 1.23 -13.79 1.66
N THR A 41 1.79 -13.13 0.67
CA THR A 41 2.45 -11.83 0.84
C THR A 41 1.38 -10.87 1.33
N MET A 42 1.59 -10.28 2.50
CA MET A 42 0.66 -9.34 3.09
C MET A 42 0.37 -8.22 2.08
N SER A 43 -0.89 -7.92 1.83
CA SER A 43 -1.26 -6.82 0.94
C SER A 43 -0.75 -5.48 1.49
N ASP A 44 -0.52 -4.50 0.61
CA ASP A 44 -0.11 -3.15 1.01
C ASP A 44 -1.08 -2.54 2.03
N ALA A 45 -2.39 -2.69 1.83
CA ALA A 45 -3.40 -2.22 2.77
C ALA A 45 -3.27 -2.88 4.14
N ALA A 46 -3.05 -4.20 4.20
CA ALA A 46 -2.87 -4.91 5.46
C ALA A 46 -1.56 -4.51 6.16
N LYS A 47 -0.47 -4.36 5.41
CA LYS A 47 0.81 -3.89 5.91
C LYS A 47 0.69 -2.46 6.44
N PHE A 48 0.08 -1.56 5.68
CA PHE A 48 -0.11 -0.17 6.10
C PHE A 48 -0.98 -0.09 7.36
N LYS A 49 -2.07 -0.88 7.44
CA LYS A 49 -2.91 -0.99 8.63
C LYS A 49 -2.12 -1.42 9.87
N SER A 50 -1.16 -2.33 9.73
CA SER A 50 -0.32 -2.77 10.86
C SER A 50 0.62 -1.68 11.36
N GLU A 51 1.09 -0.80 10.48
CA GLU A 51 1.95 0.34 10.80
C GLU A 51 1.17 1.60 11.21
N TYR A 52 -0.05 1.76 10.68
CA TYR A 52 -0.96 2.89 10.90
C TYR A 52 -2.33 2.38 11.37
N PRO A 53 -2.49 2.03 12.65
CA PRO A 53 -3.69 1.35 13.16
C PRO A 53 -4.99 2.15 13.06
N ARG A 54 -4.93 3.46 12.76
CA ARG A 54 -6.12 4.31 12.63
C ARG A 54 -6.83 4.15 11.29
N VAL A 55 -6.14 3.76 10.21
CA VAL A 55 -6.77 3.58 8.89
C VAL A 55 -7.69 2.37 8.82
N ALA A 56 -8.58 2.32 7.85
CA ALA A 56 -9.43 1.14 7.59
C ALA A 56 -8.61 -0.08 7.14
N ALA A 57 -9.13 -1.29 7.32
CA ALA A 57 -8.45 -2.51 6.89
C ALA A 57 -8.29 -2.58 5.34
N ASP A 58 -9.26 -2.02 4.62
CA ASP A 58 -9.29 -1.91 3.16
C ASP A 58 -8.84 -0.52 2.67
N ASN A 59 -7.91 0.12 3.41
CA ASN A 59 -7.38 1.43 3.06
C ASN A 59 -6.75 1.48 1.66
N ARG A 60 -6.56 2.69 1.15
CA ARG A 60 -6.09 2.96 -0.22
C ARG A 60 -4.57 3.13 -0.34
N PHE A 61 -3.83 2.95 0.74
CA PHE A 61 -2.39 3.10 0.71
C PHE A 61 -1.69 1.95 -0.02
N VAL A 62 -0.73 2.31 -0.89
CA VAL A 62 0.18 1.40 -1.57
C VAL A 62 1.61 1.86 -1.31
N TYR A 63 2.52 0.92 -1.03
CA TYR A 63 3.94 1.24 -0.87
C TYR A 63 4.56 1.54 -2.21
N ALA A 64 5.00 2.77 -2.39
CA ALA A 64 5.63 3.21 -3.63
C ALA A 64 7.16 3.22 -3.49
N SER A 65 7.84 2.88 -4.55
CA SER A 65 9.27 3.09 -4.68
C SER A 65 9.61 4.58 -4.89
N ASP A 66 10.87 4.93 -4.60
CA ASP A 66 11.40 6.27 -4.87
C ASP A 66 11.17 6.69 -6.32
N SER A 67 11.42 5.77 -7.25
CA SER A 67 11.24 6.00 -8.69
C SER A 67 9.78 6.21 -9.09
N GLU A 68 8.83 5.52 -8.45
CA GLU A 68 7.40 5.73 -8.70
C GLU A 68 6.94 7.10 -8.21
N VAL A 69 7.36 7.50 -7.00
CA VAL A 69 7.04 8.82 -6.46
C VAL A 69 7.64 9.91 -7.34
N MET A 70 8.91 9.78 -7.73
CA MET A 70 9.53 10.76 -8.64
C MET A 70 8.82 10.83 -9.98
N ARG A 71 8.43 9.69 -10.57
CA ARG A 71 7.66 9.67 -11.82
C ARG A 71 6.32 10.39 -11.69
N ILE A 72 5.63 10.25 -10.54
CA ILE A 72 4.38 10.99 -10.30
C ILE A 72 4.66 12.49 -10.31
N PHE A 73 5.70 12.95 -9.62
CA PHE A 73 6.07 14.37 -9.60
C PHE A 73 6.60 14.90 -10.95
N ASP A 74 7.15 14.04 -11.81
CA ASP A 74 7.69 14.47 -13.11
C ASP A 74 6.60 14.62 -14.18
N ASN A 75 5.73 13.62 -14.32
CA ASN A 75 4.75 13.57 -15.41
C ASN A 75 3.49 12.76 -15.10
N GLY A 76 3.39 12.19 -13.88
CA GLY A 76 2.29 11.33 -13.46
C GLY A 76 1.16 12.08 -12.78
N SER A 77 0.18 11.29 -12.29
CA SER A 77 -0.94 11.80 -11.49
C SER A 77 -1.20 10.86 -10.33
N GLY A 78 -1.54 11.41 -9.17
CA GLY A 78 -1.86 10.62 -7.97
C GLY A 78 -1.81 11.45 -6.69
N VAL A 79 -2.18 10.77 -5.60
CA VAL A 79 -2.03 11.28 -4.23
C VAL A 79 -0.74 10.69 -3.67
N VAL A 80 0.21 11.52 -3.27
CA VAL A 80 1.48 11.11 -2.66
C VAL A 80 1.45 11.48 -1.19
N PHE A 81 1.78 10.51 -0.33
CA PHE A 81 1.92 10.67 1.12
C PHE A 81 3.37 10.36 1.53
N LEU A 82 4.09 11.37 1.96
CA LEU A 82 5.42 11.20 2.54
C LEU A 82 5.31 11.24 4.06
N GLY A 83 5.80 10.19 4.70
CA GLY A 83 5.68 10.05 6.15
C GLY A 83 6.49 8.89 6.70
N PHE A 84 6.25 8.53 7.97
CA PHE A 84 6.76 7.29 8.58
C PHE A 84 5.94 6.91 9.81
N PRO A 85 5.87 5.61 10.18
CA PRO A 85 4.98 5.11 11.23
C PRO A 85 5.23 5.71 12.61
N GLN A 86 6.46 6.11 12.93
CA GLN A 86 6.83 6.69 14.23
C GLN A 86 6.44 8.17 14.39
N CYS A 87 5.87 8.79 13.35
CA CYS A 87 5.42 10.17 13.40
C CYS A 87 3.97 10.23 13.91
N PRO A 88 3.69 10.82 15.09
CA PRO A 88 2.33 10.88 15.64
C PRO A 88 1.36 11.66 14.74
N TRP A 89 1.81 12.71 14.08
CA TRP A 89 1.03 13.48 13.11
C TRP A 89 0.67 12.65 11.88
N CYS A 90 1.61 11.82 11.40
CA CYS A 90 1.35 10.90 10.28
C CYS A 90 0.29 9.85 10.64
N GLN A 91 0.30 9.37 11.89
CA GLN A 91 -0.70 8.42 12.40
C GLN A 91 -2.13 8.97 12.31
N HIS A 92 -2.31 10.24 12.63
CA HIS A 92 -3.63 10.87 12.57
C HIS A 92 -4.03 11.24 11.13
N LEU A 93 -3.17 11.94 10.40
CA LEU A 93 -3.52 12.44 9.07
C LEU A 93 -3.78 11.31 8.08
N SER A 94 -3.09 10.16 8.19
CA SER A 94 -3.30 9.02 7.30
C SER A 94 -4.75 8.54 7.26
N GLU A 95 -5.43 8.55 8.41
CA GLU A 95 -6.85 8.22 8.52
C GLU A 95 -7.73 9.16 7.67
N TYR A 96 -7.48 10.45 7.75
CA TYR A 96 -8.29 11.46 7.04
C TYR A 96 -7.97 11.49 5.54
N VAL A 97 -6.73 11.22 5.16
CA VAL A 97 -6.34 11.07 3.74
C VAL A 97 -7.04 9.86 3.11
N ASP A 98 -7.08 8.71 3.81
CA ASP A 98 -7.82 7.53 3.35
C ASP A 98 -9.32 7.80 3.22
N GLN A 99 -9.93 8.43 4.23
CA GLN A 99 -11.35 8.79 4.19
C GLN A 99 -11.68 9.70 3.00
N ALA A 100 -10.85 10.72 2.76
CA ALA A 100 -11.02 11.63 1.64
C ALA A 100 -10.85 10.91 0.29
N ALA A 101 -9.84 10.05 0.16
CA ALA A 101 -9.59 9.26 -1.04
C ALA A 101 -10.76 8.34 -1.37
N ARG A 102 -11.29 7.63 -0.37
CA ARG A 102 -12.46 6.76 -0.52
C ARG A 102 -13.70 7.55 -0.94
N ALA A 103 -13.96 8.70 -0.33
CA ALA A 103 -15.11 9.55 -0.65
C ALA A 103 -15.06 10.10 -2.08
N GLU A 104 -13.88 10.39 -2.60
CA GLU A 104 -13.70 10.88 -3.98
C GLU A 104 -13.37 9.75 -4.98
N GLY A 105 -13.38 8.46 -4.54
CA GLY A 105 -13.11 7.30 -5.39
C GLY A 105 -11.69 7.33 -5.98
N ILE A 106 -10.72 7.69 -5.17
CA ILE A 106 -9.30 7.54 -5.47
C ILE A 106 -8.89 6.13 -5.05
N ASP A 107 -8.34 5.36 -5.97
CA ASP A 107 -8.02 3.95 -5.73
C ASP A 107 -6.70 3.74 -5.03
N LYS A 108 -5.75 4.69 -5.15
CA LYS A 108 -4.40 4.55 -4.61
C LYS A 108 -3.89 5.86 -4.00
N ILE A 109 -3.30 5.74 -2.81
CA ILE A 109 -2.48 6.75 -2.16
C ILE A 109 -1.05 6.19 -2.14
N TYR A 110 -0.14 6.82 -2.85
CA TYR A 110 1.24 6.38 -2.97
C TYR A 110 2.04 6.81 -1.74
N TYR A 111 2.33 5.85 -0.89
CA TYR A 111 3.07 6.06 0.35
C TYR A 111 4.56 5.80 0.17
N LEU A 112 5.37 6.75 0.62
CA LEU A 112 6.82 6.59 0.71
C LEU A 112 7.29 6.92 2.13
N ASN A 113 7.93 5.95 2.79
CA ASN A 113 8.61 6.17 4.06
C ASN A 113 9.94 6.89 3.81
N ILE A 114 10.01 8.15 4.21
CA ILE A 114 11.21 8.98 4.00
C ILE A 114 12.10 9.12 5.24
N ARG A 115 11.86 8.34 6.31
CA ARG A 115 12.56 8.49 7.58
C ARG A 115 14.07 8.39 7.43
N ASP A 116 14.55 7.29 6.87
CA ASP A 116 15.98 7.00 6.75
C ASP A 116 16.63 7.86 5.67
N ALA A 117 15.93 8.07 4.55
CA ALA A 117 16.36 8.97 3.49
C ALA A 117 16.57 10.40 4.01
N ARG A 118 15.62 10.90 4.83
CA ARG A 118 15.72 12.21 5.47
C ARG A 118 16.83 12.26 6.52
N ALA A 119 16.97 11.24 7.35
CA ALA A 119 17.99 11.19 8.41
C ALA A 119 19.41 11.20 7.83
N SER A 120 19.64 10.47 6.74
CA SER A 120 20.93 10.41 6.05
C SER A 120 21.12 11.51 4.99
N ASN A 121 20.10 12.32 4.73
CA ASN A 121 20.09 13.32 3.66
C ASN A 121 20.59 12.75 2.33
N ASN A 122 20.15 11.55 1.99
CA ASN A 122 20.63 10.85 0.81
C ASN A 122 20.11 11.49 -0.50
N GLU A 123 20.57 10.96 -1.63
CA GLU A 123 20.24 11.48 -2.96
C GLU A 123 18.72 11.50 -3.23
N VAL A 124 17.99 10.48 -2.77
CA VAL A 124 16.53 10.41 -2.92
C VAL A 124 15.86 11.56 -2.20
N TYR A 125 16.22 11.78 -0.94
CA TYR A 125 15.66 12.89 -0.17
C TYR A 125 16.00 14.26 -0.79
N GLN A 126 17.21 14.44 -1.25
CA GLN A 126 17.62 15.69 -1.93
C GLN A 126 16.82 15.95 -3.22
N LYS A 127 16.55 14.90 -4.01
CA LYS A 127 15.69 15.00 -5.20
C LYS A 127 14.25 15.39 -4.84
N LEU A 128 13.69 14.79 -3.78
CA LEU A 128 12.36 15.14 -3.28
C LEU A 128 12.31 16.59 -2.79
N VAL A 129 13.30 17.01 -2.01
CA VAL A 129 13.41 18.42 -1.54
C VAL A 129 13.45 19.36 -2.74
N LYS A 130 14.30 19.12 -3.73
CA LYS A 130 14.38 19.94 -4.94
C LYS A 130 13.05 20.02 -5.69
N LYS A 131 12.33 18.91 -5.76
CA LYS A 131 11.02 18.84 -6.45
C LYS A 131 9.93 19.62 -5.72
N LEU A 132 9.97 19.60 -4.40
CA LEU A 132 8.98 20.23 -3.52
C LEU A 132 9.40 21.63 -3.05
N GLU A 133 10.62 22.09 -3.35
CA GLU A 133 11.22 23.31 -2.82
C GLU A 133 10.29 24.54 -2.80
N PRO A 134 9.51 24.84 -3.85
CA PRO A 134 8.60 26.01 -3.85
C PRO A 134 7.50 25.94 -2.79
N TYR A 135 7.29 24.78 -2.20
CA TYR A 135 6.20 24.49 -1.27
C TYR A 135 6.70 24.17 0.15
N LEU A 136 8.04 24.09 0.36
CA LEU A 136 8.61 23.65 1.62
C LEU A 136 8.84 24.83 2.58
N ASP A 137 8.62 24.55 3.86
CA ASP A 137 9.12 25.39 4.92
C ASP A 137 10.63 25.20 5.10
N LYS A 138 11.26 26.15 5.78
CA LYS A 138 12.67 26.07 6.11
C LYS A 138 12.85 25.48 7.50
N ASP A 139 13.92 24.73 7.69
CA ASP A 139 14.38 24.31 9.01
C ASP A 139 15.07 25.45 9.78
N ASP A 140 15.50 25.18 11.00
CA ASP A 140 16.18 26.15 11.88
C ASP A 140 17.48 26.71 11.27
N ASN A 141 18.04 26.06 10.26
CA ASN A 141 19.22 26.52 9.52
C ASN A 141 18.85 27.25 8.22
N GLY A 142 17.59 27.56 8.01
CA GLY A 142 17.08 28.23 6.82
C GLY A 142 17.06 27.40 5.55
N LYS A 143 17.20 26.05 5.64
CA LYS A 143 17.19 25.14 4.50
C LYS A 143 15.80 24.57 4.27
N PRO A 144 15.37 24.42 2.99
CA PRO A 144 14.13 23.74 2.67
C PRO A 144 14.10 22.33 3.26
N ARG A 145 12.99 21.97 3.92
CA ARG A 145 12.83 20.68 4.58
C ARG A 145 11.43 20.11 4.35
N ILE A 146 11.36 18.79 4.08
CA ILE A 146 10.09 18.08 4.08
C ILE A 146 9.73 17.76 5.53
N PHE A 147 8.76 18.52 6.06
CA PHE A 147 8.10 18.18 7.31
C PHE A 147 7.00 17.17 7.03
N VAL A 148 6.89 16.16 7.88
CA VAL A 148 5.93 15.09 7.70
C VAL A 148 4.82 15.15 8.76
N PRO A 149 3.59 14.79 8.39
CA PRO A 149 3.15 14.22 7.09
C PRO A 149 3.15 15.26 5.97
N ASP A 150 3.52 14.86 4.76
CA ASP A 150 3.39 15.69 3.55
C ASP A 150 2.44 14.97 2.58
N VAL A 151 1.36 15.65 2.19
CA VAL A 151 0.37 15.12 1.25
C VAL A 151 0.29 16.02 0.05
N SER A 152 0.73 15.50 -1.09
CA SER A 152 0.71 16.19 -2.37
C SER A 152 -0.26 15.51 -3.34
N ILE A 153 -1.14 16.30 -3.95
CA ILE A 153 -2.03 15.86 -5.02
C ILE A 153 -1.43 16.35 -6.34
N VAL A 154 -1.05 15.42 -7.20
CA VAL A 154 -0.32 15.69 -8.43
C VAL A 154 -1.16 15.32 -9.64
N LYS A 155 -1.23 16.19 -10.65
CA LYS A 155 -1.89 15.92 -11.93
C LYS A 155 -0.93 16.29 -13.06
N ASN A 156 -0.58 15.29 -13.89
CA ASN A 156 0.35 15.47 -15.04
C ASN A 156 1.66 16.16 -14.61
N GLY A 157 2.27 15.71 -13.51
CA GLY A 157 3.51 16.24 -12.96
C GLY A 157 3.38 17.61 -12.24
N LYS A 158 2.17 18.18 -12.17
CA LYS A 158 1.93 19.45 -11.48
C LYS A 158 1.25 19.19 -10.13
N ILE A 159 1.77 19.79 -9.07
CA ILE A 159 1.11 19.79 -7.76
C ILE A 159 -0.09 20.72 -7.84
N ILE A 160 -1.30 20.15 -7.79
CA ILE A 160 -2.57 20.88 -7.85
C ILE A 160 -3.20 21.10 -6.47
N GLY A 161 -2.67 20.44 -5.46
CA GLY A 161 -3.06 20.60 -4.08
C GLY A 161 -1.99 20.03 -3.14
N ARG A 162 -1.83 20.65 -2.01
CA ARG A 162 -0.96 20.14 -0.94
C ARG A 162 -1.62 20.44 0.39
N TYR A 163 -1.75 19.40 1.20
CA TYR A 163 -2.30 19.56 2.54
C TYR A 163 -1.18 19.86 3.54
N LYS A 164 -1.43 20.83 4.39
CA LYS A 164 -0.59 21.19 5.52
C LYS A 164 -1.49 21.51 6.71
N GLU A 165 -1.12 21.06 7.89
CA GLU A 165 -1.80 21.42 9.13
C GLU A 165 -1.69 22.91 9.40
N GLU A 166 -2.80 23.50 9.88
CA GLU A 166 -2.84 24.90 10.29
C GLU A 166 -2.05 25.12 11.58
N SER A 167 -1.25 26.17 11.64
CA SER A 167 -0.58 26.54 12.89
C SER A 167 -1.61 26.93 13.95
N THR A 168 -1.37 26.51 15.18
CA THR A 168 -2.18 26.90 16.34
C THR A 168 -1.54 28.01 17.17
N GLY A 169 -0.27 28.34 16.88
CA GLY A 169 0.53 29.20 17.74
C GLY A 169 1.02 28.53 19.03
N ASP A 170 0.70 27.25 19.22
CA ASP A 170 1.18 26.40 20.33
C ASP A 170 2.09 25.30 19.75
N ASP A 171 3.40 25.49 19.89
CA ASP A 171 4.40 24.56 19.38
C ASP A 171 4.42 23.20 20.14
N ASN A 172 3.74 23.13 21.29
CA ASN A 172 3.66 21.92 22.12
C ASN A 172 2.33 21.17 21.95
N ILE A 173 1.46 21.60 21.03
CA ILE A 173 0.19 20.91 20.80
C ILE A 173 0.44 19.48 20.31
N THR A 174 -0.22 18.52 20.96
CA THR A 174 -0.18 17.13 20.52
C THR A 174 -1.23 16.87 19.43
N PRO A 175 -1.04 15.87 18.55
CA PRO A 175 -2.04 15.52 17.52
C PRO A 175 -3.43 15.26 18.12
N ASP A 176 -3.53 14.58 19.24
CA ASP A 176 -4.83 14.30 19.90
C ASP A 176 -5.58 15.58 20.32
N LYS A 177 -4.86 16.63 20.70
CA LYS A 177 -5.47 17.93 21.02
C LYS A 177 -5.72 18.76 19.76
N TYR A 178 -4.89 18.61 18.75
CA TYR A 178 -5.02 19.34 17.49
C TYR A 178 -6.25 18.92 16.71
N TRP A 179 -6.47 17.61 16.54
CA TRP A 179 -7.51 17.04 15.69
C TRP A 179 -8.89 17.10 16.36
N THR A 180 -9.42 18.32 16.52
CA THR A 180 -10.83 18.52 16.90
C THR A 180 -11.77 18.18 15.75
N THR A 181 -13.04 17.92 16.05
CA THR A 181 -14.07 17.64 15.01
C THR A 181 -14.05 18.68 13.91
N GLU A 182 -14.00 19.95 14.26
CA GLU A 182 -13.99 21.07 13.31
C GLU A 182 -12.74 21.05 12.39
N ARG A 183 -11.55 20.75 12.93
CA ARG A 183 -10.33 20.65 12.14
C ARG A 183 -10.34 19.42 11.24
N ILE A 184 -10.88 18.30 11.70
CA ILE A 184 -11.07 17.10 10.89
C ILE A 184 -11.98 17.41 9.69
N GLU A 185 -13.12 18.06 9.91
CA GLU A 185 -14.04 18.42 8.86
C GLU A 185 -13.41 19.36 7.82
N ARG A 186 -12.64 20.36 8.27
CA ARG A 186 -11.88 21.23 7.37
C ARG A 186 -10.84 20.47 6.56
N ALA A 187 -10.06 19.62 7.20
CA ALA A 187 -9.05 18.79 6.54
C ALA A 187 -9.68 17.88 5.48
N LEU A 188 -10.75 17.18 5.83
CA LEU A 188 -11.49 16.33 4.90
C LEU A 188 -12.05 17.13 3.71
N SER A 189 -12.64 18.30 3.98
CA SER A 189 -13.15 19.18 2.93
C SER A 189 -12.05 19.63 1.96
N GLN A 190 -10.91 20.05 2.48
CA GLN A 190 -9.77 20.50 1.69
C GLN A 190 -9.14 19.34 0.88
N LEU A 191 -8.88 18.20 1.51
CA LEU A 191 -8.33 17.02 0.85
C LEU A 191 -9.26 16.53 -0.27
N ARG A 192 -10.57 16.44 -0.01
CA ARG A 192 -11.55 16.07 -1.02
C ARG A 192 -11.61 17.07 -2.18
N GLY A 193 -11.55 18.37 -1.87
CA GLY A 193 -11.51 19.42 -2.88
C GLY A 193 -10.32 19.27 -3.83
N PHE A 194 -9.15 18.94 -3.33
CA PHE A 194 -7.96 18.66 -4.14
C PHE A 194 -8.09 17.35 -4.92
N MET A 195 -8.52 16.26 -4.29
CA MET A 195 -8.62 14.95 -4.92
C MET A 195 -9.66 14.90 -6.03
N ARG A 196 -10.76 15.68 -5.92
CA ARG A 196 -11.77 15.80 -6.97
C ARG A 196 -11.18 16.34 -8.27
N GLN A 197 -10.19 17.22 -8.20
CA GLN A 197 -9.54 17.80 -9.38
C GLN A 197 -8.66 16.79 -10.14
N LEU A 198 -8.30 15.66 -9.53
CA LEU A 198 -7.59 14.58 -10.24
C LEU A 198 -8.46 13.94 -11.32
N LYS A 199 -9.76 13.86 -11.11
CA LYS A 199 -10.71 13.15 -12.01
C LYS A 199 -11.24 14.01 -13.15
N GLY A 200 -11.24 15.30 -13.04
CA GLY A 200 -11.60 16.25 -14.10
C GLY A 200 -10.42 16.57 -14.98
#